data_cbc3b10c3494dece04394ee8f64a35ab
#
_entry.id   cbc3b10c3494dece04394ee8f64a35ab
#
_cell.length_a   1.000
_cell.length_b   1.000
_cell.length_c   1.000
_cell.angle_alpha   90.00
_cell.angle_beta   90.00
_cell.angle_gamma   90.00
#
_symmetry.space_group_name_H-M   'P 1'
#
loop_
_entity.id
_entity.type
_entity.pdbx_description
1 polymer ?
#
loop_
_entity_poly.entity_id
_entity_poly.type
_entity_poly.pdbx_seq_one_letter_code
_entity_poly.pdbx_strand_id
1 'polypeptide(L)'
;MGKPPAWIGPLIEALRHDGSGDYAAAAALRERAMDEAEPSACTVDGVACEWFADGDSRLGPVCEIIANGQYFWLPLESCQGVSLEPPADLRDLVWASGEVLLPNEGRVPVLVPARYPGTAEATGDNADLLKQSRVTEWHEAHPGMWFGMGQRLWSSDVGEHPILDTRLVSFPL
;
A
#
# COMPACT_ATOMS: atom_id res chain seq x y z
N MET A 1 -6.16 8.71 -17.08
CA MET A 1 -5.65 7.41 -16.56
C MET A 1 -5.72 6.41 -17.69
N GLY A 2 -4.65 5.60 -17.89
CA GLY A 2 -4.64 4.52 -18.86
C GLY A 2 -5.55 3.34 -18.44
N LYS A 3 -5.60 2.30 -19.29
CA LYS A 3 -6.28 1.05 -18.93
C LYS A 3 -5.53 0.39 -17.77
N PRO A 4 -6.21 -0.06 -16.70
CA PRO A 4 -5.54 -0.75 -15.61
C PRO A 4 -4.85 -2.04 -16.10
N PRO A 5 -3.73 -2.44 -15.47
CA PRO A 5 -3.08 -3.73 -15.73
C PRO A 5 -4.03 -4.91 -15.54
N ALA A 6 -3.78 -6.01 -16.26
CA ALA A 6 -4.68 -7.18 -16.21
C ALA A 6 -4.73 -7.83 -14.83
N TRP A 7 -3.62 -7.83 -14.10
CA TRP A 7 -3.49 -8.43 -12.78
C TRP A 7 -4.31 -7.73 -11.67
N ILE A 8 -4.75 -6.48 -11.87
CA ILE A 8 -5.64 -5.78 -10.92
C ILE A 8 -6.99 -6.48 -10.78
N GLY A 9 -7.52 -7.08 -11.85
CA GLY A 9 -8.81 -7.78 -11.82
C GLY A 9 -8.85 -8.90 -10.77
N PRO A 10 -7.96 -9.89 -10.84
CA PRO A 10 -7.84 -10.93 -9.82
C PRO A 10 -7.62 -10.39 -8.40
N LEU A 11 -6.84 -9.32 -8.24
CA LEU A 11 -6.59 -8.73 -6.93
C LEU A 11 -7.85 -8.09 -6.32
N ILE A 12 -8.68 -7.42 -7.15
CA ILE A 12 -9.98 -6.89 -6.71
C ILE A 12 -10.96 -8.02 -6.38
N GLU A 13 -10.97 -9.10 -7.16
CA GLU A 13 -11.86 -10.24 -6.91
C GLU A 13 -11.49 -10.94 -5.60
N ALA A 14 -10.19 -11.03 -5.27
CA ALA A 14 -9.72 -11.56 -4.00
C ALA A 14 -10.35 -10.84 -2.79
N LEU A 15 -10.54 -9.51 -2.85
CA LEU A 15 -11.20 -8.78 -1.76
C LEU A 15 -12.65 -9.21 -1.53
N ARG A 16 -13.37 -9.65 -2.56
CA ARG A 16 -14.73 -10.15 -2.42
C ARG A 16 -14.75 -11.48 -1.69
N HIS A 17 -13.77 -12.34 -1.99
CA HIS A 17 -13.59 -13.61 -1.27
C HIS A 17 -13.19 -13.40 0.18
N ASP A 18 -12.33 -12.39 0.50
CA ASP A 18 -12.04 -12.00 1.88
C ASP A 18 -13.31 -11.60 2.63
N GLY A 19 -14.14 -10.77 2.00
CA GLY A 19 -15.41 -10.32 2.59
C GLY A 19 -16.41 -11.45 2.87
N SER A 20 -16.29 -12.59 2.18
CA SER A 20 -17.09 -13.78 2.42
C SER A 20 -16.38 -14.82 3.32
N GLY A 21 -15.14 -14.59 3.73
CA GLY A 21 -14.33 -15.51 4.54
C GLY A 21 -13.71 -16.66 3.74
N ASP A 22 -13.78 -16.63 2.41
CA ASP A 22 -13.16 -17.63 1.53
C ASP A 22 -11.69 -17.25 1.25
N TYR A 23 -10.87 -17.31 2.28
CA TYR A 23 -9.46 -16.93 2.20
C TYR A 23 -8.62 -17.82 1.29
N ALA A 24 -9.02 -19.08 1.06
CA ALA A 24 -8.32 -19.97 0.14
C ALA A 24 -8.48 -19.50 -1.31
N ALA A 25 -9.70 -19.15 -1.74
CA ALA A 25 -9.94 -18.59 -3.06
C ALA A 25 -9.27 -17.21 -3.22
N ALA A 26 -9.32 -16.38 -2.18
CA ALA A 26 -8.64 -15.08 -2.16
C ALA A 26 -7.12 -15.25 -2.35
N ALA A 27 -6.49 -16.20 -1.65
CA ALA A 27 -5.06 -16.47 -1.76
C ALA A 27 -4.65 -16.90 -3.18
N ALA A 28 -5.40 -17.83 -3.80
CA ALA A 28 -5.13 -18.27 -5.16
C ALA A 28 -5.24 -17.13 -6.20
N LEU A 29 -6.20 -16.22 -6.03
CA LEU A 29 -6.34 -15.04 -6.90
C LEU A 29 -5.18 -14.05 -6.72
N ARG A 30 -4.70 -13.86 -5.49
CA ARG A 30 -3.54 -13.00 -5.19
C ARG A 30 -2.25 -13.59 -5.74
N GLU A 31 -2.01 -14.89 -5.55
CA GLU A 31 -0.86 -15.57 -6.13
C GLU A 31 -0.82 -15.33 -7.65
N ARG A 32 -1.92 -15.56 -8.33
CA ARG A 32 -2.04 -15.28 -9.76
C ARG A 32 -1.76 -13.79 -10.09
N ALA A 33 -2.31 -12.86 -9.32
CA ALA A 33 -2.09 -11.43 -9.55
C ALA A 33 -0.62 -11.04 -9.37
N MET A 34 0.06 -11.60 -8.36
CA MET A 34 1.48 -11.35 -8.11
C MET A 34 2.37 -11.99 -9.18
N ASP A 35 2.03 -13.17 -9.68
CA ASP A 35 2.75 -13.82 -10.78
C ASP A 35 2.63 -13.04 -12.10
N GLU A 36 1.51 -12.36 -12.33
CA GLU A 36 1.27 -11.53 -13.52
C GLU A 36 1.84 -10.10 -13.38
N ALA A 37 2.05 -9.60 -12.15
CA ALA A 37 2.60 -8.28 -11.89
C ALA A 37 4.12 -8.29 -12.00
N GLU A 38 4.68 -7.38 -12.80
CA GLU A 38 6.14 -7.24 -12.86
C GLU A 38 6.68 -6.56 -11.59
N PRO A 39 7.85 -6.99 -11.08
CA PRO A 39 8.51 -6.32 -9.96
C PRO A 39 8.75 -4.84 -10.26
N SER A 40 8.37 -3.98 -9.35
CA SER A 40 8.57 -2.53 -9.47
C SER A 40 9.91 -2.12 -8.84
N ALA A 41 11.00 -2.18 -9.61
CA ALA A 41 12.27 -1.62 -9.17
C ALA A 41 12.13 -0.12 -8.91
N CYS A 42 12.76 0.37 -7.85
CA CYS A 42 12.62 1.79 -7.46
C CYS A 42 13.82 2.30 -6.65
N THR A 43 13.75 3.55 -6.23
CA THR A 43 14.53 4.06 -5.10
C THR A 43 13.59 4.53 -4.00
N VAL A 44 13.91 4.19 -2.75
CA VAL A 44 13.21 4.70 -1.57
C VAL A 44 14.17 5.58 -0.79
N ASP A 45 13.85 6.86 -0.68
CA ASP A 45 14.69 7.88 -0.03
C ASP A 45 16.17 7.84 -0.51
N GLY A 46 16.37 7.56 -1.81
CA GLY A 46 17.68 7.47 -2.45
C GLY A 46 18.36 6.09 -2.38
N VAL A 47 17.76 5.10 -1.72
CA VAL A 47 18.27 3.71 -1.67
C VAL A 47 17.59 2.91 -2.78
N ALA A 48 18.38 2.26 -3.64
CA ALA A 48 17.88 1.44 -4.73
C ALA A 48 17.30 0.12 -4.22
N CYS A 49 16.16 -0.27 -4.77
CA CYS A 49 15.43 -1.50 -4.47
C CYS A 49 15.13 -2.25 -5.77
N GLU A 50 15.24 -3.58 -5.76
CA GLU A 50 14.91 -4.43 -6.91
C GLU A 50 13.40 -4.61 -7.06
N TRP A 51 12.66 -4.55 -5.97
CA TRP A 51 11.20 -4.58 -5.95
C TRP A 51 10.66 -3.75 -4.78
N PHE A 52 9.40 -3.33 -4.90
CA PHE A 52 8.70 -2.55 -3.90
C PHE A 52 7.20 -2.87 -3.92
N ALA A 53 6.60 -3.06 -2.77
CA ALA A 53 5.17 -3.36 -2.63
C ALA A 53 4.65 -2.93 -1.25
N ASP A 54 3.34 -2.87 -1.08
CA ASP A 54 2.73 -2.84 0.26
C ASP A 54 2.93 -4.19 0.94
N GLY A 55 3.27 -4.19 2.22
CA GLY A 55 3.46 -5.43 3.00
C GLY A 55 2.17 -6.20 3.22
N ASP A 56 1.01 -5.56 3.05
CA ASP A 56 -0.29 -6.22 3.16
C ASP A 56 -0.63 -6.99 1.88
N SER A 57 -0.91 -8.28 2.04
CA SER A 57 -1.22 -9.18 0.92
C SER A 57 -2.47 -8.77 0.12
N ARG A 58 -3.32 -7.90 0.66
CA ARG A 58 -4.48 -7.36 -0.04
C ARG A 58 -4.10 -6.38 -1.15
N LEU A 59 -2.93 -5.75 -1.05
CA LEU A 59 -2.49 -4.64 -1.90
C LEU A 59 -1.31 -5.01 -2.79
N GLY A 60 -0.20 -5.50 -2.21
CA GLY A 60 1.00 -5.82 -2.99
C GLY A 60 1.52 -4.60 -3.78
N PRO A 61 1.62 -4.67 -5.13
CA PRO A 61 2.16 -3.58 -5.96
C PRO A 61 1.14 -2.45 -6.24
N VAL A 62 0.29 -2.14 -5.25
CA VAL A 62 -0.73 -1.09 -5.33
C VAL A 62 -0.53 -0.07 -4.21
N CYS A 63 -0.58 1.20 -4.55
CA CYS A 63 -0.72 2.28 -3.59
C CYS A 63 -2.18 2.77 -3.55
N GLU A 64 -2.82 2.73 -2.39
CA GLU A 64 -4.13 3.36 -2.19
C GLU A 64 -3.95 4.87 -2.11
N ILE A 65 -4.73 5.62 -2.86
CA ILE A 65 -4.72 7.07 -2.84
C ILE A 65 -6.13 7.65 -2.85
N ILE A 66 -6.26 8.85 -2.28
CA ILE A 66 -7.41 9.72 -2.47
C ILE A 66 -6.93 10.93 -3.25
N ALA A 67 -7.46 11.13 -4.46
CA ALA A 67 -7.18 12.26 -5.32
C ALA A 67 -8.49 12.93 -5.73
N ASN A 68 -8.56 14.26 -5.63
CA ASN A 68 -9.77 15.03 -5.97
C ASN A 68 -11.05 14.52 -5.29
N GLY A 69 -10.93 14.04 -4.05
CA GLY A 69 -12.06 13.50 -3.27
C GLY A 69 -12.53 12.11 -3.71
N GLN A 70 -11.79 11.42 -4.57
CA GLN A 70 -12.09 10.07 -5.02
C GLN A 70 -10.99 9.09 -4.60
N TYR A 71 -11.38 7.88 -4.23
CA TYR A 71 -10.49 6.79 -3.88
C TYR A 71 -10.05 6.01 -5.12
N PHE A 72 -8.75 5.71 -5.20
CA PHE A 72 -8.15 4.94 -6.29
C PHE A 72 -7.15 3.91 -5.76
N TRP A 73 -7.04 2.84 -6.50
CA TRP A 73 -5.89 1.95 -6.48
C TRP A 73 -4.93 2.38 -7.60
N LEU A 74 -3.76 2.82 -7.21
CA LEU A 74 -2.68 3.20 -8.11
C LEU A 74 -1.69 2.03 -8.23
N PRO A 75 -1.65 1.30 -9.36
CA PRO A 75 -0.57 0.36 -9.62
C PRO A 75 0.76 1.10 -9.63
N LEU A 76 1.76 0.60 -8.93
CA LEU A 76 3.06 1.27 -8.80
C LEU A 76 3.73 1.48 -10.17
N GLU A 77 3.58 0.54 -11.11
CA GLU A 77 4.04 0.65 -12.49
C GLU A 77 3.38 1.79 -13.30
N SER A 78 2.29 2.37 -12.79
CA SER A 78 1.53 3.43 -13.46
C SER A 78 1.97 4.85 -13.07
N CYS A 79 2.98 4.98 -12.21
CA CYS A 79 3.51 6.26 -11.79
C CYS A 79 5.05 6.28 -11.81
N GLN A 80 5.62 7.48 -11.82
CA GLN A 80 7.07 7.69 -11.69
C GLN A 80 7.52 7.89 -10.26
N GLY A 81 6.58 8.11 -9.34
CA GLY A 81 6.91 8.24 -7.93
C GLY A 81 5.75 8.69 -7.06
N VAL A 82 5.99 8.53 -5.78
CA VAL A 82 5.12 9.00 -4.69
C VAL A 82 6.01 9.74 -3.70
N SER A 83 5.70 11.00 -3.45
CA SER A 83 6.33 11.79 -2.40
C SER A 83 5.36 12.00 -1.25
N LEU A 84 5.85 11.92 -0.01
CA LEU A 84 5.06 12.12 1.20
C LEU A 84 5.62 13.26 2.04
N GLU A 85 4.74 14.07 2.58
CA GLU A 85 5.10 15.12 3.53
C GLU A 85 5.35 14.52 4.91
N PRO A 86 6.28 15.07 5.71
CA PRO A 86 6.40 14.66 7.10
C PRO A 86 5.10 14.98 7.85
N PRO A 87 4.64 14.08 8.75
CA PRO A 87 3.42 14.32 9.52
C PRO A 87 3.57 15.57 10.39
N ALA A 88 2.60 16.48 10.32
CA ALA A 88 2.57 17.75 11.05
C ALA A 88 1.44 17.80 12.10
N ASP A 89 0.36 17.06 11.90
CA ASP A 89 -0.76 17.01 12.82
C ASP A 89 -1.35 15.59 12.96
N LEU A 90 -2.37 15.44 13.84
CA LEU A 90 -2.98 14.13 14.11
C LEU A 90 -3.71 13.53 12.91
N ARG A 91 -4.16 14.35 11.96
CA ARG A 91 -4.80 13.87 10.74
C ARG A 91 -3.80 13.09 9.89
N ASP A 92 -2.55 13.51 9.87
CA ASP A 92 -1.51 12.89 9.05
C ASP A 92 -1.16 11.47 9.54
N LEU A 93 -1.47 11.14 10.79
CA LEU A 93 -1.39 9.77 11.32
C LEU A 93 -2.46 8.83 10.72
N VAL A 94 -3.44 9.38 10.02
CA VAL A 94 -4.52 8.64 9.33
C VAL A 94 -4.40 8.76 7.83
N TRP A 95 -4.07 9.96 7.35
CA TRP A 95 -4.02 10.35 5.93
C TRP A 95 -2.73 11.12 5.67
N ALA A 96 -1.69 10.43 5.22
CA ALA A 96 -0.44 11.06 4.85
C ALA A 96 -0.65 11.93 3.60
N SER A 97 -0.28 13.21 3.69
CA SER A 97 -0.32 14.12 2.56
C SER A 97 0.87 13.87 1.63
N GLY A 98 0.65 13.99 0.32
CA GLY A 98 1.72 13.79 -0.64
C GLY A 98 1.32 14.11 -2.07
N GLU A 99 2.18 13.73 -2.99
CA GLU A 99 1.96 13.88 -4.44
C GLU A 99 2.35 12.60 -5.18
N VAL A 100 1.58 12.28 -6.21
CA VAL A 100 1.94 11.27 -7.21
C VAL A 100 2.53 11.97 -8.43
N LEU A 101 3.70 11.54 -8.86
CA LEU A 101 4.32 11.93 -10.13
C LEU A 101 3.88 10.95 -11.20
N LEU A 102 3.20 11.46 -12.23
CA LEU A 102 2.72 10.67 -13.36
C LEU A 102 3.77 10.58 -14.49
N PRO A 103 3.67 9.58 -15.40
CA PRO A 103 4.60 9.43 -16.53
C PRO A 103 4.69 10.64 -17.48
N ASN A 104 3.69 11.50 -17.49
CA ASN A 104 3.67 12.75 -18.27
C ASN A 104 4.22 13.96 -17.48
N GLU A 105 4.98 13.71 -16.40
CA GLU A 105 5.52 14.72 -15.48
C GLU A 105 4.46 15.51 -14.70
N GLY A 106 3.18 15.16 -14.84
CA GLY A 106 2.09 15.75 -14.07
C GLY A 106 2.18 15.35 -12.58
N ARG A 107 1.97 16.31 -11.69
CA ARG A 107 1.91 16.10 -10.25
C ARG A 107 0.48 16.16 -9.76
N VAL A 108 0.06 15.16 -9.02
CA VAL A 108 -1.30 15.04 -8.48
C VAL A 108 -1.22 15.03 -6.97
N PRO A 109 -1.75 16.05 -6.27
CA PRO A 109 -1.86 16.01 -4.82
C PRO A 109 -2.76 14.86 -4.38
N VAL A 110 -2.31 14.09 -3.39
CA VAL A 110 -3.03 12.92 -2.87
C VAL A 110 -2.99 12.87 -1.35
N LEU A 111 -3.94 12.12 -0.79
CA LEU A 111 -3.83 11.57 0.54
C LEU A 111 -3.62 10.06 0.42
N VAL A 112 -2.66 9.55 1.16
CA VAL A 112 -2.38 8.11 1.24
C VAL A 112 -2.83 7.61 2.62
N PRO A 113 -3.66 6.55 2.72
CA PRO A 113 -4.02 5.98 4.01
C PRO A 113 -2.76 5.58 4.79
N ALA A 114 -2.53 6.21 5.94
CA ALA A 114 -1.36 5.92 6.78
C ALA A 114 -1.56 4.67 7.65
N ARG A 115 -2.79 4.16 7.72
CA ARG A 115 -3.17 2.97 8.51
C ARG A 115 -3.86 1.94 7.65
N TYR A 116 -3.71 0.69 8.06
CA TYR A 116 -4.45 -0.42 7.47
C TYR A 116 -5.93 -0.41 7.90
N PRO A 117 -6.84 -0.99 7.07
CA PRO A 117 -8.24 -1.16 7.43
C PRO A 117 -8.42 -1.94 8.73
N GLY A 118 -9.44 -1.59 9.53
CA GLY A 118 -9.73 -2.22 10.81
C GLY A 118 -8.94 -1.65 12.00
N THR A 119 -7.95 -0.79 11.77
CA THR A 119 -7.13 -0.21 12.84
C THR A 119 -7.95 0.61 13.84
N ALA A 120 -9.01 1.27 13.41
CA ALA A 120 -9.86 2.08 14.30
C ALA A 120 -10.59 1.23 15.36
N GLU A 121 -10.88 -0.01 15.02
CA GLU A 121 -11.54 -1.01 15.88
C GLU A 121 -10.56 -1.85 16.70
N ALA A 122 -9.24 -1.59 16.61
CA ALA A 122 -8.22 -2.33 17.35
C ALA A 122 -8.50 -2.32 18.84
N THR A 123 -8.31 -3.48 19.49
CA THR A 123 -8.47 -3.72 20.93
C THR A 123 -7.23 -4.41 21.49
N GLY A 124 -7.11 -4.50 22.81
CA GLY A 124 -5.95 -5.10 23.48
C GLY A 124 -4.86 -4.08 23.85
N ASP A 125 -3.73 -4.60 24.30
CA ASP A 125 -2.68 -3.81 24.94
C ASP A 125 -2.03 -2.77 24.01
N ASN A 126 -1.94 -3.07 22.71
CA ASN A 126 -1.34 -2.18 21.70
C ASN A 126 -2.35 -1.31 20.95
N ALA A 127 -3.63 -1.35 21.32
CA ALA A 127 -4.70 -0.67 20.56
C ALA A 127 -4.41 0.82 20.31
N ASP A 128 -3.93 1.54 21.32
CA ASP A 128 -3.62 2.96 21.21
C ASP A 128 -2.39 3.22 20.32
N LEU A 129 -1.39 2.35 20.36
CA LEU A 129 -0.21 2.45 19.49
C LEU A 129 -0.57 2.18 18.03
N LEU A 130 -1.42 1.19 17.77
CA LEU A 130 -1.95 0.89 16.43
C LEU A 130 -2.77 2.08 15.90
N LYS A 131 -3.72 2.60 16.68
CA LYS A 131 -4.56 3.73 16.31
C LYS A 131 -3.78 5.02 16.07
N GLN A 132 -2.63 5.19 16.72
CA GLN A 132 -1.74 6.32 16.54
C GLN A 132 -0.67 6.09 15.43
N SER A 133 -0.76 5.01 14.69
CA SER A 133 0.22 4.65 13.65
C SER A 133 1.67 4.58 14.16
N ARG A 134 1.87 4.09 15.37
CA ARG A 134 3.19 3.95 15.98
C ARG A 134 3.79 2.56 15.81
N VAL A 135 2.93 1.58 15.56
CA VAL A 135 3.32 0.18 15.35
C VAL A 135 2.47 -0.45 14.26
N THR A 136 2.95 -1.57 13.76
CA THR A 136 2.22 -2.44 12.84
C THR A 136 2.16 -3.83 13.42
N GLU A 137 0.99 -4.45 13.39
CA GLU A 137 0.79 -5.86 13.70
C GLU A 137 0.30 -6.59 12.47
N TRP A 138 0.68 -7.85 12.34
CA TRP A 138 0.34 -8.69 11.21
C TRP A 138 -0.53 -9.86 11.66
N HIS A 139 -1.60 -10.10 10.92
CA HIS A 139 -2.47 -11.25 11.08
C HIS A 139 -2.36 -12.16 9.86
N GLU A 140 -2.03 -13.42 10.07
CA GLU A 140 -2.04 -14.43 9.01
C GLU A 140 -3.47 -14.92 8.79
N ALA A 141 -4.12 -14.45 7.72
CA ALA A 141 -5.49 -14.83 7.37
C ALA A 141 -5.56 -16.19 6.67
N HIS A 142 -4.50 -16.58 5.96
CA HIS A 142 -4.30 -17.87 5.30
C HIS A 142 -2.78 -18.11 5.20
N PRO A 143 -2.28 -19.36 5.14
CA PRO A 143 -0.85 -19.62 5.03
C PRO A 143 -0.18 -18.76 3.94
N GLY A 144 0.79 -17.93 4.36
CA GLY A 144 1.50 -16.99 3.50
C GLY A 144 0.74 -15.69 3.15
N MET A 145 -0.47 -15.49 3.66
CA MET A 145 -1.29 -14.30 3.39
C MET A 145 -1.45 -13.46 4.67
N TRP A 146 -0.82 -12.30 4.70
CA TRP A 146 -0.70 -11.42 5.86
C TRP A 146 -1.49 -10.14 5.69
N PHE A 147 -2.31 -9.80 6.68
CA PHE A 147 -3.04 -8.54 6.75
C PHE A 147 -2.47 -7.67 7.86
N GLY A 148 -2.20 -6.41 7.53
CA GLY A 148 -1.68 -5.44 8.46
C GLY A 148 -2.77 -4.76 9.29
N MET A 149 -2.39 -4.32 10.49
CA MET A 149 -3.13 -3.43 11.37
C MET A 149 -2.18 -2.39 11.96
N GLY A 150 -2.60 -1.16 12.10
CA GLY A 150 -1.74 -0.06 12.55
C GLY A 150 -1.11 0.69 11.38
N GLN A 151 0.11 1.19 11.55
CA GLN A 151 0.81 1.94 10.52
C GLN A 151 1.03 1.09 9.27
N ARG A 152 0.75 1.69 8.10
CA ARG A 152 1.08 1.07 6.83
C ARG A 152 2.59 0.92 6.66
N LEU A 153 2.99 -0.27 6.23
CA LEU A 153 4.38 -0.62 5.94
C LEU A 153 4.51 -1.02 4.47
N TRP A 154 5.36 -0.32 3.76
CA TRP A 154 5.85 -0.78 2.47
C TRP A 154 7.07 -1.68 2.67
N SER A 155 7.30 -2.58 1.76
CA SER A 155 8.37 -3.58 1.81
C SER A 155 9.16 -3.60 0.50
N SER A 156 10.44 -3.94 0.60
CA SER A 156 11.35 -4.12 -0.52
C SER A 156 12.40 -5.19 -0.19
N ASP A 157 13.28 -5.48 -1.13
CA ASP A 157 14.45 -6.34 -0.91
C ASP A 157 15.46 -5.79 0.11
N VAL A 158 15.43 -4.48 0.37
CA VAL A 158 16.34 -3.84 1.34
C VAL A 158 15.72 -3.63 2.73
N GLY A 159 14.42 -3.88 2.89
CA GLY A 159 13.76 -3.81 4.20
C GLY A 159 12.34 -3.26 4.17
N GLU A 160 11.88 -2.86 5.34
CA GLU A 160 10.55 -2.28 5.57
C GLU A 160 10.64 -0.75 5.57
N HIS A 161 9.60 -0.12 5.02
CA HIS A 161 9.51 1.33 4.87
C HIS A 161 8.19 1.83 5.50
N PRO A 162 8.19 2.23 6.78
CA PRO A 162 7.02 2.82 7.41
C PRO A 162 6.57 4.06 6.66
N ILE A 163 5.29 4.15 6.34
CA ILE A 163 4.79 5.23 5.48
C ILE A 163 5.02 6.62 6.08
N LEU A 164 4.95 6.77 7.40
CA LEU A 164 5.16 8.06 8.05
C LEU A 164 6.63 8.49 8.10
N ASP A 165 7.57 7.57 7.89
CA ASP A 165 9.01 7.84 7.83
C ASP A 165 9.55 7.95 6.40
N THR A 166 8.82 7.42 5.42
CA THR A 166 9.17 7.47 3.99
C THR A 166 8.84 8.83 3.39
N ARG A 167 9.73 9.37 2.54
CA ARG A 167 9.54 10.68 1.89
C ARG A 167 9.39 10.59 0.39
N LEU A 168 10.14 9.71 -0.26
CA LEU A 168 10.14 9.64 -1.72
C LEU A 168 10.37 8.20 -2.19
N VAL A 169 9.41 7.69 -2.94
CA VAL A 169 9.59 6.48 -3.74
C VAL A 169 9.61 6.90 -5.21
N SER A 170 10.66 6.55 -5.94
CA SER A 170 10.81 6.89 -7.36
C SER A 170 10.97 5.64 -8.20
N PHE A 171 10.17 5.52 -9.24
CA PHE A 171 10.22 4.41 -10.19
C PHE A 171 10.94 4.85 -11.47
N PRO A 172 11.85 4.03 -12.02
CA PRO A 172 12.47 4.32 -13.31
C PRO A 172 11.41 4.33 -14.43
N LEU A 173 11.69 5.10 -15.48
CA LEU A 173 10.89 5.13 -16.70
C LEU A 173 11.13 3.90 -17.55
#